data_5285caf6533e33957e7af460e7b53bfd
#
_entry.id   5285caf6533e33957e7af460e7b53bfd
#
_cell.length_a   1.000
_cell.length_b   1.000
_cell.length_c   1.000
_cell.angle_alpha   90.00
_cell.angle_beta   90.00
_cell.angle_gamma   90.00
#
_symmetry.space_group_name_H-M   'P 1'
#
loop_
_entity.id
_entity.type
_entity.pdbx_description
1 polymer ?
#
loop_
_entity_poly.entity_id
_entity_poly.type
_entity_poly.pdbx_seq_one_letter_code
_entity_poly.pdbx_strand_id
1 'polypeptide(L)'
;MSSVRKRGKTWTAQVRIAGWRSFTKTFNKKTDAIVWSKTLEDKIKSVPIPDNNIENLKLKDLLKRYSNEISPKLKGFEREVYKINLIIRSWLGEIPVINLNKHHINQYRDDRLNEVKSGTVRSDLMLIKRVIKTSISQWGYGLPNNPMDSVVMPSPHKPRSRRVSEEELELLLQYAKSNRNIFIAPIIEFAIETGMRRSEILKLKWENIDNGIASLYDTKNGEDRYIPLTRHAQGILKT
;
A
#
# COMPACT_ATOMS: atom_id res chain seq x y z
N MET A 1 -30.69 15.05 -11.89
CA MET A 1 -30.80 16.16 -12.84
C MET A 1 -29.66 17.12 -12.64
N SER A 2 -28.99 17.48 -13.70
CA SER A 2 -27.93 18.50 -13.70
C SER A 2 -28.54 19.87 -14.07
N SER A 3 -28.05 20.93 -13.46
CA SER A 3 -28.39 22.30 -13.80
C SER A 3 -27.15 23.18 -13.91
N VAL A 4 -27.10 24.03 -14.93
CA VAL A 4 -26.01 24.99 -15.15
C VAL A 4 -26.59 26.39 -15.16
N ARG A 5 -26.09 27.25 -14.27
CA ARG A 5 -26.61 28.65 -14.13
C ARG A 5 -25.45 29.63 -14.21
N LYS A 6 -25.68 30.78 -14.84
CA LYS A 6 -24.72 31.87 -14.87
C LYS A 6 -24.80 32.63 -13.54
N ARG A 7 -23.66 32.90 -12.91
CA ARG A 7 -23.54 33.77 -11.73
C ARG A 7 -22.43 34.80 -11.99
N GLY A 8 -22.85 35.99 -12.31
CA GLY A 8 -21.95 37.09 -12.67
C GLY A 8 -21.11 36.72 -13.91
N LYS A 9 -19.76 36.68 -13.77
CA LYS A 9 -18.80 36.32 -14.85
C LYS A 9 -18.55 34.82 -14.98
N THR A 10 -19.11 34.00 -14.11
CA THR A 10 -18.83 32.55 -14.06
C THR A 10 -20.08 31.70 -14.23
N TRP A 11 -19.91 30.42 -14.51
CA TRP A 11 -20.95 29.42 -14.68
C TRP A 11 -20.87 28.38 -13.55
N THR A 12 -21.95 28.20 -12.81
CA THR A 12 -22.05 27.20 -11.74
C THR A 12 -22.85 26.01 -12.24
N ALA A 13 -22.22 24.84 -12.26
CA ALA A 13 -22.88 23.56 -12.52
C ALA A 13 -23.24 22.90 -11.20
N GLN A 14 -24.46 22.37 -11.12
CA GLN A 14 -24.95 21.60 -9.98
C GLN A 14 -25.56 20.28 -10.48
N VAL A 15 -25.12 19.17 -9.91
CA VAL A 15 -25.64 17.83 -10.19
C VAL A 15 -26.32 17.31 -8.94
N ARG A 16 -27.62 16.97 -9.08
CA ARG A 16 -28.47 16.38 -8.03
C ARG A 16 -29.05 15.08 -8.55
N ILE A 17 -28.71 13.97 -7.91
CA ILE A 17 -29.23 12.64 -8.23
C ILE A 17 -29.76 12.04 -6.93
N ALA A 18 -30.94 11.43 -7.00
CA ALA A 18 -31.54 10.76 -5.85
C ALA A 18 -30.59 9.73 -5.24
N GLY A 19 -30.44 9.73 -3.92
CA GLY A 19 -29.49 8.87 -3.22
C GLY A 19 -28.05 9.41 -3.17
N TRP A 20 -27.77 10.58 -3.76
CA TRP A 20 -26.44 11.20 -3.77
C TRP A 20 -26.49 12.63 -3.24
N ARG A 21 -25.37 13.06 -2.59
CA ARG A 21 -25.22 14.49 -2.23
C ARG A 21 -25.20 15.37 -3.47
N SER A 22 -25.59 16.63 -3.31
CA SER A 22 -25.49 17.61 -4.38
C SER A 22 -24.03 17.99 -4.65
N PHE A 23 -23.61 17.91 -5.90
CA PHE A 23 -22.27 18.33 -6.34
C PHE A 23 -22.39 19.69 -7.03
N THR A 24 -21.54 20.64 -6.64
CA THR A 24 -21.53 21.99 -7.23
C THR A 24 -20.10 22.38 -7.59
N LYS A 25 -19.89 22.92 -8.79
CA LYS A 25 -18.60 23.42 -9.25
C LYS A 25 -18.79 24.63 -10.15
N THR A 26 -17.85 25.60 -10.07
CA THR A 26 -17.88 26.85 -10.83
C THR A 26 -16.81 26.82 -11.94
N PHE A 27 -17.17 27.37 -13.11
CA PHE A 27 -16.35 27.38 -14.33
C PHE A 27 -16.38 28.76 -14.99
N ASN A 28 -15.35 29.09 -15.74
CA ASN A 28 -15.28 30.32 -16.51
C ASN A 28 -16.10 30.23 -17.83
N LYS A 29 -16.25 29.01 -18.39
CA LYS A 29 -16.98 28.77 -19.64
C LYS A 29 -18.20 27.89 -19.41
N LYS A 30 -19.28 28.17 -20.13
CA LYS A 30 -20.51 27.39 -20.08
C LYS A 30 -20.32 25.95 -20.57
N THR A 31 -19.52 25.78 -21.62
CA THR A 31 -19.18 24.48 -22.18
C THR A 31 -18.55 23.54 -21.16
N ASP A 32 -17.59 24.04 -20.39
CA ASP A 32 -16.87 23.25 -19.38
C ASP A 32 -17.80 22.81 -18.25
N ALA A 33 -18.72 23.71 -17.85
CA ALA A 33 -19.74 23.43 -16.84
C ALA A 33 -20.70 22.33 -17.31
N ILE A 34 -21.11 22.33 -18.57
CA ILE A 34 -22.00 21.33 -19.17
C ILE A 34 -21.27 19.98 -19.30
N VAL A 35 -20.05 19.97 -19.83
CA VAL A 35 -19.24 18.75 -19.98
C VAL A 35 -19.03 18.11 -18.62
N TRP A 36 -18.58 18.90 -17.63
CA TRP A 36 -18.39 18.39 -16.27
C TRP A 36 -19.66 17.82 -15.68
N SER A 37 -20.80 18.50 -15.82
CA SER A 37 -22.06 18.05 -15.24
C SER A 37 -22.55 16.74 -15.86
N LYS A 38 -22.43 16.57 -17.17
CA LYS A 38 -22.79 15.33 -17.87
C LYS A 38 -21.85 14.19 -17.50
N THR A 39 -20.53 14.43 -17.55
CA THR A 39 -19.55 13.40 -17.18
C THR A 39 -19.74 12.92 -15.73
N LEU A 40 -20.06 13.83 -14.82
CA LEU A 40 -20.32 13.46 -13.43
C LEU A 40 -21.66 12.71 -13.30
N GLU A 41 -22.71 13.14 -14.00
CA GLU A 41 -24.00 12.47 -14.00
C GLU A 41 -23.90 11.03 -14.56
N ASP A 42 -23.16 10.82 -15.64
CA ASP A 42 -22.93 9.49 -16.23
C ASP A 42 -22.10 8.60 -15.30
N LYS A 43 -21.08 9.16 -14.67
CA LYS A 43 -20.29 8.43 -13.63
C LYS A 43 -21.16 8.01 -12.44
N ILE A 44 -22.04 8.88 -11.97
CA ILE A 44 -22.90 8.57 -10.82
C ILE A 44 -23.94 7.52 -11.21
N LYS A 45 -24.52 7.59 -12.41
CA LYS A 45 -25.49 6.60 -12.90
C LYS A 45 -24.89 5.20 -13.13
N SER A 46 -23.60 5.13 -13.43
CA SER A 46 -22.88 3.85 -13.59
C SER A 46 -22.50 3.18 -12.26
N VAL A 47 -22.69 3.86 -11.13
CA VAL A 47 -22.37 3.35 -9.80
C VAL A 47 -23.67 3.01 -9.07
N PRO A 48 -23.78 1.86 -8.39
CA PRO A 48 -24.95 1.51 -7.59
C PRO A 48 -25.30 2.65 -6.61
N ILE A 49 -26.59 2.88 -6.41
CA ILE A 49 -27.06 3.88 -5.42
C ILE A 49 -26.43 3.53 -4.08
N PRO A 50 -25.78 4.51 -3.42
CA PRO A 50 -25.17 4.27 -2.12
C PRO A 50 -26.23 3.73 -1.16
N ASP A 51 -25.94 2.65 -0.48
CA ASP A 51 -26.76 2.17 0.62
C ASP A 51 -26.93 3.33 1.62
N ASN A 52 -28.13 3.55 2.15
CA ASN A 52 -28.47 4.70 3.01
C ASN A 52 -27.56 4.86 4.24
N ASN A 53 -26.67 3.91 4.46
CA ASN A 53 -25.72 3.86 5.56
C ASN A 53 -24.37 4.56 5.27
N ILE A 54 -24.15 5.09 4.05
CA ILE A 54 -22.83 5.70 3.68
C ILE A 54 -22.61 7.05 4.36
N GLU A 55 -23.66 7.77 4.71
CA GLU A 55 -23.53 9.09 5.31
C GLU A 55 -22.75 9.08 6.64
N ASN A 56 -22.88 8.02 7.41
CA ASN A 56 -22.19 7.83 8.69
C ASN A 56 -20.96 6.91 8.61
N LEU A 57 -20.71 6.32 7.45
CA LEU A 57 -19.60 5.38 7.26
C LEU A 57 -18.25 6.12 7.32
N LYS A 58 -17.43 5.81 8.30
CA LYS A 58 -16.11 6.42 8.49
C LYS A 58 -15.02 5.61 7.76
N LEU A 59 -13.88 6.25 7.49
CA LEU A 59 -12.73 5.55 6.88
C LEU A 59 -12.28 4.35 7.74
N LYS A 60 -12.33 4.47 9.07
CA LYS A 60 -12.01 3.36 9.98
C LYS A 60 -12.88 2.13 9.77
N ASP A 61 -14.13 2.29 9.36
CA ASP A 61 -15.05 1.17 9.15
C ASP A 61 -14.69 0.42 7.87
N LEU A 62 -14.32 1.14 6.80
CA LEU A 62 -13.75 0.53 5.59
C LEU A 62 -12.43 -0.21 5.88
N LEU A 63 -11.56 0.39 6.69
CA LEU A 63 -10.29 -0.22 7.09
C LEU A 63 -10.50 -1.50 7.90
N LYS A 64 -11.44 -1.50 8.86
CA LYS A 64 -11.80 -2.71 9.63
C LYS A 64 -12.35 -3.80 8.73
N ARG A 65 -13.27 -3.47 7.82
CA ARG A 65 -13.82 -4.42 6.87
C ARG A 65 -12.72 -5.00 5.97
N TYR A 66 -11.83 -4.16 5.47
CA TYR A 66 -10.68 -4.59 4.66
C TYR A 66 -9.76 -5.53 5.43
N SER A 67 -9.47 -5.20 6.69
CA SER A 67 -8.66 -6.03 7.59
C SER A 67 -9.26 -7.43 7.81
N ASN A 68 -10.58 -7.54 7.84
CA ASN A 68 -11.26 -8.81 8.10
C ASN A 68 -11.46 -9.65 6.83
N GLU A 69 -11.79 -9.02 5.70
CA GLU A 69 -12.22 -9.73 4.48
C GLU A 69 -11.07 -9.94 3.47
N ILE A 70 -10.14 -8.99 3.38
CA ILE A 70 -9.11 -8.95 2.33
C ILE A 70 -7.72 -9.27 2.88
N SER A 71 -7.31 -8.58 3.96
CA SER A 71 -5.95 -8.73 4.50
C SER A 71 -5.55 -10.17 4.83
N PRO A 72 -6.41 -11.05 5.37
CA PRO A 72 -6.03 -12.44 5.67
C PRO A 72 -5.63 -13.27 4.45
N LYS A 73 -6.07 -12.86 3.25
CA LYS A 73 -5.74 -13.53 1.98
C LYS A 73 -4.37 -13.09 1.42
N LEU A 74 -3.73 -12.10 2.04
CA LEU A 74 -2.47 -11.52 1.56
C LEU A 74 -1.26 -12.09 2.31
N LYS A 75 -0.18 -12.37 1.59
CA LYS A 75 1.11 -12.71 2.21
C LYS A 75 1.60 -11.53 3.07
N GLY A 76 1.89 -11.78 4.35
CA GLY A 76 2.37 -10.75 5.29
C GLY A 76 1.27 -9.85 5.86
N PHE A 77 0.06 -10.36 5.98
CA PHE A 77 -1.12 -9.64 6.50
C PHE A 77 -0.89 -8.98 7.87
N GLU A 78 -0.09 -9.57 8.76
CA GLU A 78 0.20 -9.03 10.10
C GLU A 78 0.74 -7.60 10.05
N ARG A 79 1.69 -7.33 9.14
CA ARG A 79 2.25 -5.98 8.94
C ARG A 79 1.22 -5.01 8.36
N GLU A 80 0.32 -5.50 7.54
CA GLU A 80 -0.76 -4.70 6.96
C GLU A 80 -1.79 -4.34 8.03
N VAL A 81 -2.18 -5.29 8.88
CA VAL A 81 -3.07 -5.07 10.02
C VAL A 81 -2.49 -4.03 10.99
N TYR A 82 -1.18 -4.09 11.27
CA TYR A 82 -0.53 -3.05 12.07
C TYR A 82 -0.72 -1.65 11.49
N LYS A 83 -0.50 -1.47 10.18
CA LYS A 83 -0.70 -0.20 9.49
C LYS A 83 -2.16 0.23 9.47
N ILE A 84 -3.07 -0.71 9.23
CA ILE A 84 -4.51 -0.45 9.30
C ILE A 84 -4.88 0.12 10.67
N ASN A 85 -4.43 -0.52 11.75
CA ASN A 85 -4.71 -0.08 13.11
C ASN A 85 -4.13 1.31 13.41
N LEU A 86 -2.96 1.64 12.84
CA LEU A 86 -2.37 2.96 12.97
C LEU A 86 -3.25 4.03 12.31
N ILE A 87 -3.75 3.77 11.10
CA ILE A 87 -4.62 4.71 10.40
C ILE A 87 -5.98 4.83 11.11
N ILE A 88 -6.53 3.72 11.61
CA ILE A 88 -7.79 3.71 12.37
C ILE A 88 -7.71 4.63 13.60
N ARG A 89 -6.56 4.62 14.30
CA ARG A 89 -6.34 5.45 15.50
C ARG A 89 -6.06 6.92 15.20
N SER A 90 -5.73 7.24 13.95
CA SER A 90 -5.50 8.63 13.56
C SER A 90 -6.83 9.38 13.37
N TRP A 91 -6.75 10.71 13.36
CA TRP A 91 -7.90 11.58 13.08
C TRP A 91 -8.52 11.30 11.71
N LEU A 92 -7.72 10.84 10.71
CA LEU A 92 -8.20 10.51 9.38
C LEU A 92 -9.21 9.35 9.41
N GLY A 93 -9.04 8.38 10.32
CA GLY A 93 -9.97 7.28 10.51
C GLY A 93 -11.39 7.72 10.89
N GLU A 94 -11.53 8.85 11.56
CA GLU A 94 -12.83 9.38 12.00
C GLU A 94 -13.58 10.16 10.91
N ILE A 95 -12.94 10.47 9.78
CA ILE A 95 -13.56 11.21 8.69
C ILE A 95 -14.61 10.34 7.99
N PRO A 96 -15.87 10.82 7.85
CA PRO A 96 -16.87 10.16 7.04
C PRO A 96 -16.39 10.02 5.59
N VAL A 97 -16.54 8.83 5.02
CA VAL A 97 -15.98 8.52 3.69
C VAL A 97 -16.53 9.44 2.60
N ILE A 98 -17.79 9.87 2.74
CA ILE A 98 -18.44 10.80 1.83
C ILE A 98 -17.78 12.20 1.84
N ASN A 99 -17.16 12.58 2.96
CA ASN A 99 -16.48 13.87 3.13
C ASN A 99 -14.98 13.78 2.86
N LEU A 100 -14.45 12.54 2.71
CA LEU A 100 -13.03 12.32 2.48
C LEU A 100 -12.62 12.94 1.14
N ASN A 101 -11.61 13.80 1.17
CA ASN A 101 -11.11 14.50 0.00
C ASN A 101 -9.58 14.60 0.01
N LYS A 102 -8.99 15.10 -1.07
CA LYS A 102 -7.53 15.19 -1.21
C LYS A 102 -6.87 16.06 -0.12
N HIS A 103 -7.57 17.05 0.42
CA HIS A 103 -7.01 17.92 1.47
C HIS A 103 -6.76 17.13 2.75
N HIS A 104 -7.72 16.32 3.19
CA HIS A 104 -7.55 15.43 4.33
C HIS A 104 -6.37 14.47 4.14
N ILE A 105 -6.25 13.89 2.94
CA ILE A 105 -5.15 12.96 2.64
C ILE A 105 -3.80 13.67 2.62
N ASN A 106 -3.72 14.87 2.03
CA ASN A 106 -2.49 15.66 2.02
C ASN A 106 -2.08 16.06 3.44
N GLN A 107 -3.02 16.51 4.27
CA GLN A 107 -2.74 16.84 5.67
C GLN A 107 -2.23 15.62 6.43
N TYR A 108 -2.88 14.46 6.31
CA TYR A 108 -2.40 13.22 6.91
C TYR A 108 -0.99 12.84 6.42
N ARG A 109 -0.72 12.98 5.11
CA ARG A 109 0.61 12.77 4.55
C ARG A 109 1.65 13.65 5.23
N ASP A 110 1.36 14.95 5.35
CA ASP A 110 2.29 15.94 5.86
C ASP A 110 2.53 15.75 7.37
N ASP A 111 1.48 15.46 8.13
CA ASP A 111 1.59 15.08 9.55
C ASP A 111 2.49 13.84 9.71
N ARG A 112 2.26 12.80 8.90
CA ARG A 112 3.06 11.57 8.97
C ARG A 112 4.51 11.73 8.50
N LEU A 113 4.80 12.66 7.60
CA LEU A 113 6.17 12.97 7.17
C LEU A 113 7.02 13.58 8.29
N ASN A 114 6.40 14.22 9.28
CA ASN A 114 7.10 14.70 10.48
C ASN A 114 7.50 13.57 11.44
N GLU A 115 6.83 12.41 11.37
CA GLU A 115 7.05 11.28 12.29
C GLU A 115 7.91 10.18 11.67
N VAL A 116 7.74 9.91 10.36
CA VAL A 116 8.36 8.76 9.69
C VAL A 116 8.89 9.10 8.29
N LYS A 117 9.77 8.25 7.77
CA LYS A 117 10.38 8.42 6.45
C LYS A 117 9.33 8.34 5.31
N SER A 118 9.60 9.06 4.22
CA SER A 118 8.73 9.16 3.03
C SER A 118 8.26 7.81 2.47
N GLY A 119 9.11 6.79 2.48
CA GLY A 119 8.75 5.45 2.04
C GLY A 119 7.67 4.77 2.89
N THR A 120 7.65 5.04 4.21
CA THR A 120 6.61 4.55 5.13
C THR A 120 5.29 5.26 4.84
N VAL A 121 5.33 6.61 4.75
CA VAL A 121 4.13 7.41 4.43
C VAL A 121 3.54 6.99 3.08
N ARG A 122 4.39 6.81 2.06
CA ARG A 122 3.97 6.30 0.77
C ARG A 122 3.23 4.96 0.88
N SER A 123 3.73 4.06 1.72
CA SER A 123 3.12 2.75 1.96
C SER A 123 1.76 2.86 2.66
N ASP A 124 1.61 3.78 3.62
CA ASP A 124 0.34 4.06 4.30
C ASP A 124 -0.70 4.60 3.30
N LEU A 125 -0.30 5.57 2.47
CA LEU A 125 -1.16 6.13 1.44
C LEU A 125 -1.58 5.11 0.37
N MET A 126 -0.68 4.20 -0.02
CA MET A 126 -1.01 3.12 -0.96
C MET A 126 -2.02 2.15 -0.36
N LEU A 127 -1.97 1.89 0.94
CA LEU A 127 -2.97 1.10 1.64
C LEU A 127 -4.34 1.81 1.62
N ILE A 128 -4.40 3.10 1.97
CA ILE A 128 -5.64 3.89 1.92
C ILE A 128 -6.22 3.86 0.49
N LYS A 129 -5.39 4.09 -0.53
CA LYS A 129 -5.82 4.03 -1.94
C LYS A 129 -6.45 2.68 -2.28
N ARG A 130 -5.84 1.58 -1.85
CA ARG A 130 -6.32 0.22 -2.10
C ARG A 130 -7.64 -0.04 -1.39
N VAL A 131 -7.78 0.35 -0.12
CA VAL A 131 -9.02 0.21 0.65
C VAL A 131 -10.18 0.96 -0.01
N ILE A 132 -9.95 2.22 -0.39
CA ILE A 132 -10.98 3.02 -1.08
C ILE A 132 -11.31 2.42 -2.45
N LYS A 133 -10.31 1.97 -3.21
CA LYS A 133 -10.56 1.29 -4.50
C LYS A 133 -11.41 0.03 -4.32
N THR A 134 -11.09 -0.80 -3.32
CA THR A 134 -11.86 -2.02 -2.99
C THR A 134 -13.29 -1.67 -2.58
N SER A 135 -13.48 -0.63 -1.77
CA SER A 135 -14.80 -0.21 -1.34
C SER A 135 -15.70 0.20 -2.50
N ILE A 136 -15.14 0.83 -3.52
CA ILE A 136 -15.87 1.20 -4.74
C ILE A 136 -16.11 -0.02 -5.63
N SER A 137 -15.06 -0.80 -5.91
CA SER A 137 -15.11 -1.82 -6.95
C SER A 137 -15.71 -3.17 -6.51
N GLN A 138 -15.54 -3.54 -5.24
CA GLN A 138 -15.98 -4.84 -4.73
C GLN A 138 -17.18 -4.74 -3.79
N TRP A 139 -17.24 -3.69 -2.96
CA TRP A 139 -18.32 -3.56 -1.99
C TRP A 139 -19.46 -2.66 -2.48
N GLY A 140 -19.33 -2.06 -3.65
CA GLY A 140 -20.37 -1.27 -4.28
C GLY A 140 -20.68 0.06 -3.55
N TYR A 141 -19.78 0.54 -2.67
CA TYR A 141 -19.97 1.84 -2.05
C TYR A 141 -19.86 2.94 -3.10
N GLY A 142 -20.93 3.70 -3.25
CA GLY A 142 -21.08 4.70 -4.30
C GLY A 142 -20.24 5.96 -4.10
N LEU A 143 -18.93 5.85 -3.96
CA LEU A 143 -18.05 7.02 -3.95
C LEU A 143 -17.79 7.47 -5.38
N PRO A 144 -18.16 8.72 -5.75
CA PRO A 144 -18.07 9.18 -7.13
C PRO A 144 -16.63 9.32 -7.64
N ASN A 145 -15.69 9.52 -6.75
CA ASN A 145 -14.26 9.63 -7.06
C ASN A 145 -13.42 9.06 -5.93
N ASN A 146 -12.30 8.45 -6.28
CA ASN A 146 -11.30 8.10 -5.28
C ASN A 146 -10.48 9.37 -4.93
N PRO A 147 -10.54 9.88 -3.69
CA PRO A 147 -9.79 11.08 -3.31
C PRO A 147 -8.28 10.93 -3.45
N MET A 148 -7.79 9.68 -3.50
CA MET A 148 -6.38 9.36 -3.67
C MET A 148 -5.84 9.58 -5.10
N ASP A 149 -6.70 9.70 -6.12
CA ASP A 149 -6.24 9.79 -7.51
C ASP A 149 -5.57 11.13 -7.83
N SER A 150 -5.89 12.18 -7.08
CA SER A 150 -5.29 13.51 -7.21
C SER A 150 -4.24 13.84 -6.14
N VAL A 151 -3.85 12.87 -5.31
CA VAL A 151 -2.85 13.06 -4.25
C VAL A 151 -1.44 12.87 -4.79
N VAL A 152 -0.57 13.84 -4.51
CA VAL A 152 0.86 13.71 -4.80
C VAL A 152 1.51 12.78 -3.79
N MET A 153 2.02 11.66 -4.27
CA MET A 153 2.66 10.66 -3.44
C MET A 153 4.08 11.11 -3.05
N PRO A 154 4.51 10.87 -1.80
CA PRO A 154 5.89 11.12 -1.40
C PRO A 154 6.88 10.34 -2.27
N SER A 155 8.09 10.89 -2.42
CA SER A 155 9.16 10.24 -3.18
C SER A 155 9.44 8.83 -2.64
N PRO A 156 9.65 7.84 -3.51
CA PRO A 156 10.09 6.54 -3.06
C PRO A 156 11.46 6.64 -2.39
N HIS A 157 11.73 5.75 -1.46
CA HIS A 157 13.05 5.67 -0.84
C HIS A 157 14.08 5.27 -1.91
N LYS A 158 15.21 6.00 -1.97
CA LYS A 158 16.33 5.61 -2.83
C LYS A 158 16.85 4.22 -2.41
N PRO A 159 17.11 3.32 -3.35
CA PRO A 159 17.75 2.05 -3.03
C PRO A 159 19.09 2.28 -2.31
N ARG A 160 19.45 1.38 -1.42
CA ARG A 160 20.79 1.40 -0.82
C ARG A 160 21.80 0.97 -1.88
N SER A 161 22.83 1.79 -2.13
CA SER A 161 23.91 1.49 -3.07
C SER A 161 25.20 1.04 -2.37
N ARG A 162 25.28 1.27 -1.05
CA ARG A 162 26.45 0.90 -0.26
C ARG A 162 26.56 -0.62 -0.16
N ARG A 163 27.72 -1.15 -0.50
CA ARG A 163 28.12 -2.53 -0.24
C ARG A 163 28.95 -2.59 1.04
N VAL A 164 28.95 -3.72 1.71
CA VAL A 164 29.85 -4.02 2.83
C VAL A 164 31.26 -4.23 2.29
N SER A 165 32.28 -3.60 2.89
CA SER A 165 33.69 -3.84 2.52
C SER A 165 34.19 -5.18 3.08
N GLU A 166 35.31 -5.66 2.60
CA GLU A 166 35.92 -6.89 3.10
C GLU A 166 36.29 -6.79 4.58
N GLU A 167 36.88 -5.66 5.01
CA GLU A 167 37.22 -5.43 6.40
C GLU A 167 35.97 -5.36 7.30
N GLU A 168 34.90 -4.71 6.84
CA GLU A 168 33.62 -4.69 7.57
C GLU A 168 33.02 -6.09 7.69
N LEU A 169 33.14 -6.91 6.65
CA LEU A 169 32.67 -8.28 6.66
C LEU A 169 33.44 -9.12 7.66
N GLU A 170 34.77 -9.04 7.66
CA GLU A 170 35.62 -9.75 8.63
C GLU A 170 35.26 -9.41 10.07
N LEU A 171 35.12 -8.11 10.38
CA LEU A 171 34.70 -7.66 11.70
C LEU A 171 33.30 -8.20 12.06
N LEU A 172 32.36 -8.15 11.11
CA LEU A 172 31.00 -8.65 11.31
C LEU A 172 31.03 -10.16 11.63
N LEU A 173 31.80 -10.94 10.89
CA LEU A 173 31.93 -12.38 11.11
C LEU A 173 32.64 -12.70 12.43
N GLN A 174 33.65 -11.94 12.82
CA GLN A 174 34.30 -12.07 14.11
C GLN A 174 33.33 -11.88 15.27
N TYR A 175 32.53 -10.82 15.24
CA TYR A 175 31.48 -10.58 16.22
C TYR A 175 30.36 -11.65 16.17
N ALA A 176 29.99 -12.11 14.99
CA ALA A 176 28.99 -13.13 14.84
C ALA A 176 29.45 -14.48 15.44
N LYS A 177 30.72 -14.85 15.29
CA LYS A 177 31.33 -16.06 15.87
C LYS A 177 31.40 -16.01 17.40
N SER A 178 31.53 -14.83 18.00
CA SER A 178 31.51 -14.65 19.45
C SER A 178 30.09 -14.60 20.05
N ASN A 179 29.05 -14.65 19.21
CA ASN A 179 27.67 -14.58 19.65
C ASN A 179 27.23 -15.93 20.26
N ARG A 180 26.32 -15.86 21.25
CA ARG A 180 25.72 -17.05 21.88
C ARG A 180 25.03 -17.98 20.85
N ASN A 181 24.49 -17.43 19.79
CA ASN A 181 23.88 -18.20 18.71
C ASN A 181 24.93 -18.49 17.65
N ILE A 182 25.40 -19.74 17.63
CA ILE A 182 26.45 -20.24 16.72
C ILE A 182 26.05 -20.19 15.22
N PHE A 183 24.77 -20.13 14.91
CA PHE A 183 24.29 -20.11 13.53
C PHE A 183 24.34 -18.73 12.85
N ILE A 184 24.64 -17.64 13.60
CA ILE A 184 24.62 -16.30 13.00
C ILE A 184 25.71 -16.13 11.94
N ALA A 185 26.94 -16.54 12.24
CA ALA A 185 28.06 -16.43 11.30
C ALA A 185 27.82 -17.29 10.03
N PRO A 186 27.51 -18.59 10.11
CA PRO A 186 27.17 -19.39 8.93
C PRO A 186 26.02 -18.83 8.10
N ILE A 187 24.98 -18.28 8.72
CA ILE A 187 23.84 -17.65 8.00
C ILE A 187 24.30 -16.42 7.23
N ILE A 188 25.19 -15.58 7.80
CA ILE A 188 25.72 -14.40 7.12
C ILE A 188 26.58 -14.80 5.94
N GLU A 189 27.53 -15.74 6.13
CA GLU A 189 28.39 -16.26 5.07
C GLU A 189 27.55 -16.87 3.94
N PHE A 190 26.59 -17.72 4.27
CA PHE A 190 25.70 -18.36 3.29
C PHE A 190 24.83 -17.34 2.55
N ALA A 191 24.37 -16.27 3.22
CA ALA A 191 23.60 -15.20 2.60
C ALA A 191 24.42 -14.42 1.57
N ILE A 192 25.70 -14.19 1.84
CA ILE A 192 26.63 -13.49 0.93
C ILE A 192 26.92 -14.36 -0.29
N GLU A 193 27.25 -15.64 -0.08
CA GLU A 193 27.55 -16.59 -1.14
C GLU A 193 26.39 -16.82 -2.12
N THR A 194 25.16 -16.87 -1.59
CA THR A 194 23.99 -17.27 -2.37
C THR A 194 23.11 -16.11 -2.83
N GLY A 195 23.24 -14.94 -2.22
CA GLY A 195 22.32 -13.82 -2.44
C GLY A 195 20.88 -14.10 -2.01
N MET A 196 20.64 -15.14 -1.22
CA MET A 196 19.32 -15.52 -0.73
C MET A 196 18.80 -14.51 0.29
N ARG A 197 17.46 -14.34 0.32
CA ARG A 197 16.83 -13.55 1.37
C ARG A 197 16.88 -14.30 2.70
N ARG A 198 17.00 -13.58 3.81
CA ARG A 198 17.00 -14.19 5.16
C ARG A 198 15.87 -15.20 5.36
N SER A 199 14.65 -14.88 4.91
CA SER A 199 13.51 -15.80 5.05
C SER A 199 13.60 -17.05 4.16
N GLU A 200 14.30 -16.97 3.04
CA GLU A 200 14.56 -18.10 2.15
C GLU A 200 15.58 -19.04 2.80
N ILE A 201 16.66 -18.50 3.36
CA ILE A 201 17.67 -19.27 4.09
C ILE A 201 17.05 -20.01 5.29
N LEU A 202 16.29 -19.28 6.13
CA LEU A 202 15.70 -19.87 7.33
C LEU A 202 14.57 -20.91 7.06
N LYS A 203 14.05 -20.94 5.85
CA LYS A 203 13.03 -21.90 5.41
C LYS A 203 13.60 -22.99 4.51
N LEU A 204 14.88 -22.90 4.14
CA LEU A 204 15.53 -23.90 3.29
C LEU A 204 15.57 -25.24 4.03
N LYS A 205 15.07 -26.28 3.37
CA LYS A 205 15.08 -27.64 3.90
C LYS A 205 16.15 -28.46 3.18
N TRP A 206 16.68 -29.46 3.83
CA TRP A 206 17.68 -30.39 3.26
C TRP A 206 17.16 -31.12 2.01
N GLU A 207 15.88 -31.48 1.99
CA GLU A 207 15.22 -32.11 0.84
C GLU A 207 15.22 -31.24 -0.43
N ASN A 208 15.40 -29.93 -0.26
CA ASN A 208 15.43 -28.95 -1.36
C ASN A 208 16.85 -28.64 -1.85
N ILE A 209 17.85 -29.40 -1.38
CA ILE A 209 19.25 -29.26 -1.79
C ILE A 209 19.66 -30.54 -2.48
N ASP A 210 19.86 -30.47 -3.79
CA ASP A 210 20.28 -31.61 -4.60
C ASP A 210 21.36 -31.19 -5.60
N ASN A 211 22.39 -32.02 -5.78
CA ASN A 211 23.47 -31.82 -6.75
C ASN A 211 24.09 -30.41 -6.73
N GLY A 212 24.22 -29.80 -5.53
CA GLY A 212 24.80 -28.47 -5.38
C GLY A 212 23.83 -27.34 -5.82
N ILE A 213 22.55 -27.62 -5.89
CA ILE A 213 21.48 -26.62 -6.19
C ILE A 213 20.52 -26.56 -5.03
N ALA A 214 20.23 -25.33 -4.55
CA ALA A 214 19.16 -25.06 -3.59
C ALA A 214 17.90 -24.62 -4.34
N SER A 215 16.83 -25.40 -4.19
CA SER A 215 15.51 -25.14 -4.79
C SER A 215 14.64 -24.38 -3.81
N LEU A 216 14.17 -23.22 -4.21
CA LEU A 216 13.30 -22.34 -3.42
C LEU A 216 11.90 -22.32 -4.04
N TYR A 217 10.96 -22.88 -3.32
CA TYR A 217 9.55 -22.90 -3.71
C TYR A 217 8.77 -21.79 -3.00
N ASP A 218 7.68 -21.34 -3.62
CA ASP A 218 6.77 -20.31 -3.06
C ASP A 218 7.49 -19.04 -2.57
N THR A 219 8.41 -18.53 -3.40
CA THR A 219 9.13 -17.29 -3.08
C THR A 219 8.16 -16.09 -2.94
N LYS A 220 8.65 -14.95 -2.47
CA LYS A 220 7.85 -13.73 -2.28
C LYS A 220 7.12 -13.29 -3.56
N ASN A 221 7.67 -13.60 -4.72
CA ASN A 221 7.09 -13.24 -6.03
C ASN A 221 6.20 -14.35 -6.61
N GLY A 222 6.10 -15.52 -5.94
CA GLY A 222 5.34 -16.67 -6.41
C GLY A 222 6.04 -17.52 -7.46
N GLU A 223 7.31 -17.22 -7.79
CA GLU A 223 8.11 -17.98 -8.75
C GLU A 223 9.11 -18.88 -8.02
N ASP A 224 9.31 -20.09 -8.52
CA ASP A 224 10.35 -20.97 -8.04
C ASP A 224 11.72 -20.48 -8.49
N ARG A 225 12.73 -20.64 -7.63
CA ARG A 225 14.10 -20.22 -7.91
C ARG A 225 15.07 -21.35 -7.59
N TYR A 226 16.02 -21.56 -8.49
CA TYR A 226 17.10 -22.53 -8.35
C TYR A 226 18.41 -21.76 -8.19
N ILE A 227 19.13 -21.99 -7.10
CA ILE A 227 20.36 -21.27 -6.76
C ILE A 227 21.50 -22.25 -6.73
N PRO A 228 22.49 -22.15 -7.65
CA PRO A 228 23.68 -22.97 -7.59
C PRO A 228 24.51 -22.61 -6.35
N LEU A 229 24.93 -23.61 -5.61
CA LEU A 229 25.75 -23.47 -4.41
C LEU A 229 27.21 -23.60 -4.75
N THR A 230 28.02 -22.60 -4.41
CA THR A 230 29.49 -22.67 -4.48
C THR A 230 30.00 -23.79 -3.58
N ARG A 231 31.24 -24.24 -3.80
CA ARG A 231 31.89 -25.22 -2.89
C ARG A 231 31.94 -24.69 -1.45
N HIS A 232 32.14 -23.39 -1.28
CA HIS A 232 32.15 -22.75 0.03
C HIS A 232 30.75 -22.79 0.69
N ALA A 233 29.70 -22.43 -0.05
CA ALA A 233 28.31 -22.50 0.45
C ALA A 233 27.93 -23.95 0.83
N GLN A 234 28.34 -24.95 0.06
CA GLN A 234 28.14 -26.36 0.41
C GLN A 234 28.92 -26.77 1.67
N GLY A 235 30.13 -26.21 1.87
CA GLY A 235 30.93 -26.40 3.09
C GLY A 235 30.21 -25.84 4.33
N ILE A 236 29.68 -24.65 4.24
CA ILE A 236 28.90 -24.01 5.34
C ILE A 236 27.72 -24.87 5.78
N LEU A 237 27.05 -25.53 4.86
CA LEU A 237 25.90 -26.40 5.18
C LEU A 237 26.30 -27.72 5.89
N LYS A 238 27.57 -28.12 5.85
CA LYS A 238 28.07 -29.35 6.53
C LYS A 238 28.57 -29.08 7.95
N THR A 239 28.68 -27.81 8.33
CA THR A 239 29.14 -27.38 9.67
C THR A 239 27.99 -27.29 10.66
#